data_fdf7f02e7518c548614e050b48aaab4f
#
_entry.id   fdf7f02e7518c548614e050b48aaab4f
#
_cell.length_a   1.000
_cell.length_b   1.000
_cell.length_c   1.000
_cell.angle_alpha   90.00
_cell.angle_beta   90.00
_cell.angle_gamma   90.00
#
_symmetry.space_group_name_H-M   'P 1'
#
loop_
_entity.id
_entity.type
_entity.pdbx_description
1 polymer ?
#
loop_
_entity_poly.entity_id
_entity_poly.type
_entity_poly.pdbx_seq_one_letter_code
_entity_poly.pdbx_strand_id
1 'polypeptide(L)'
;MNSKTKLGLFYFPDDQHYHAREREKWIPELVSLGVSWLVLTNENLIAIPEVFIQTLLDSQITPIIRMGNLPARTPKPLPEFKLLVKTYADWGIRYIQLFDRPNDFAFWGSKGWASINLVEHFIDVFLPYAELLVKHNIHPVLPSLEVAQGFWDTAFVKLSLESLQRRQHEWLINSLILSAYVHLYDPSRPLNWGAGGQERWPNSKPYQASLQSQDQRGLYIADWYETLARATLGKPLPIILLDDPASKPHGLSAMQIEQRTFHAIQRLLHPRAREIIEIDGTQYEPLAEEILCLSLYGLPAKEEDEPRAWYSLAGKPRPIAKEIKTYLGQDNDQNNQLHNIPHALLLPQSGADHLHDVLEGLKPFLIQYQPKITLSLDEAFEAEHVWISSDYQLTDQEIAALKDHLCTIHLINPAGMRIASQTNEPALEVL
;
A
#
# COMPACT_ATOMS: atom_id res chain seq x y z
N MET A 1 -6.47 -15.61 -7.69
CA MET A 1 -5.66 -15.05 -6.57
C MET A 1 -6.20 -13.65 -6.30
N ASN A 2 -6.76 -13.39 -5.11
CA ASN A 2 -7.19 -12.04 -4.79
C ASN A 2 -5.97 -11.11 -4.85
N SER A 3 -6.04 -10.06 -5.66
CA SER A 3 -4.98 -9.04 -5.71
C SER A 3 -4.84 -8.44 -4.31
N LYS A 4 -3.60 -8.25 -3.85
CA LYS A 4 -3.33 -7.58 -2.58
C LYS A 4 -3.96 -6.20 -2.59
N THR A 5 -4.82 -5.91 -1.63
CA THR A 5 -5.35 -4.56 -1.45
C THR A 5 -4.27 -3.62 -0.89
N LYS A 6 -4.49 -2.33 -1.00
CA LYS A 6 -3.64 -1.32 -0.35
C LYS A 6 -4.11 -0.99 1.08
N LEU A 7 -5.13 -1.70 1.59
CA LEU A 7 -5.67 -1.46 2.94
C LEU A 7 -4.78 -2.10 4.00
N GLY A 8 -4.39 -1.30 4.96
CA GLY A 8 -3.65 -1.71 6.15
C GLY A 8 -4.33 -1.25 7.44
N LEU A 9 -3.96 -1.88 8.53
CA LEU A 9 -4.35 -1.46 9.87
C LEU A 9 -3.15 -1.45 10.81
N PHE A 10 -3.23 -0.68 11.89
CA PHE A 10 -2.39 -0.87 13.06
C PHE A 10 -2.93 -2.02 13.89
N TYR A 11 -2.04 -2.90 14.32
CA TYR A 11 -2.34 -3.93 15.29
C TYR A 11 -2.25 -3.40 16.72
N PHE A 12 -2.69 -4.17 17.68
CA PHE A 12 -2.61 -3.80 19.09
C PHE A 12 -1.17 -3.56 19.52
N PRO A 13 -0.88 -2.46 20.22
CA PRO A 13 0.48 -2.12 20.65
C PRO A 13 0.84 -2.78 21.99
N ASP A 14 0.47 -4.05 22.18
CA ASP A 14 0.73 -4.82 23.41
C ASP A 14 1.12 -6.26 23.08
N ASP A 15 1.67 -6.99 24.07
CA ASP A 15 2.16 -8.34 23.89
C ASP A 15 1.05 -9.40 24.02
N GLN A 16 -0.14 -9.04 24.49
CA GLN A 16 -1.19 -10.01 24.81
C GLN A 16 -1.94 -10.48 23.56
N HIS A 17 -2.06 -9.62 22.57
CA HIS A 17 -2.79 -9.95 21.33
C HIS A 17 -2.00 -10.84 20.36
N TYR A 18 -0.79 -11.27 20.70
CA TYR A 18 -0.03 -12.25 19.91
C TYR A 18 -0.32 -13.71 20.29
N HIS A 19 -1.07 -13.98 21.36
CA HIS A 19 -1.42 -15.33 21.81
C HIS A 19 -2.38 -16.04 20.84
N ALA A 20 -2.41 -17.39 20.90
CA ALA A 20 -3.16 -18.22 19.97
C ALA A 20 -4.64 -17.81 19.85
N ARG A 21 -5.34 -17.60 20.99
CA ARG A 21 -6.74 -17.20 21.00
C ARG A 21 -7.02 -15.90 20.26
N GLU A 22 -6.16 -14.89 20.45
CA GLU A 22 -6.31 -13.59 19.81
C GLU A 22 -5.96 -13.69 18.32
N ARG A 23 -4.96 -14.45 17.95
CA ARG A 23 -4.59 -14.74 16.56
C ARG A 23 -5.74 -15.41 15.81
N GLU A 24 -6.33 -16.45 16.40
CA GLU A 24 -7.48 -17.18 15.81
C GLU A 24 -8.71 -16.29 15.64
N LYS A 25 -8.88 -15.28 16.47
CA LYS A 25 -9.95 -14.30 16.37
C LYS A 25 -9.65 -13.22 15.32
N TRP A 26 -8.50 -12.59 15.40
CA TRP A 26 -8.23 -11.36 14.67
C TRP A 26 -7.73 -11.58 13.24
N ILE A 27 -6.96 -12.62 12.96
CA ILE A 27 -6.44 -12.82 11.61
C ILE A 27 -7.56 -13.10 10.60
N PRO A 28 -8.53 -14.01 10.85
CA PRO A 28 -9.68 -14.17 9.96
C PRO A 28 -10.52 -12.90 9.81
N GLU A 29 -10.63 -12.11 10.88
CA GLU A 29 -11.35 -10.84 10.87
C GLU A 29 -10.65 -9.82 9.96
N LEU A 30 -9.33 -9.67 10.04
CA LEU A 30 -8.52 -8.83 9.16
C LEU A 30 -8.68 -9.23 7.69
N VAL A 31 -8.63 -10.53 7.40
CA VAL A 31 -8.86 -11.05 6.05
C VAL A 31 -10.25 -10.68 5.54
N SER A 32 -11.29 -10.82 6.39
CA SER A 32 -12.67 -10.45 6.02
C SER A 32 -12.88 -8.96 5.76
N LEU A 33 -12.00 -8.12 6.31
CA LEU A 33 -11.94 -6.67 6.06
C LEU A 33 -11.09 -6.30 4.84
N GLY A 34 -10.57 -7.28 4.09
CA GLY A 34 -9.70 -7.04 2.94
C GLY A 34 -8.34 -6.45 3.31
N VAL A 35 -7.92 -6.57 4.57
CA VAL A 35 -6.63 -6.06 5.04
C VAL A 35 -5.49 -6.90 4.46
N SER A 36 -4.55 -6.25 3.79
CA SER A 36 -3.35 -6.91 3.23
C SER A 36 -2.05 -6.40 3.85
N TRP A 37 -2.13 -5.41 4.75
CA TRP A 37 -0.97 -4.84 5.43
C TRP A 37 -1.27 -4.66 6.92
N LEU A 38 -0.30 -4.92 7.79
CA LEU A 38 -0.48 -4.78 9.23
C LEU A 38 0.74 -4.13 9.86
N VAL A 39 0.53 -2.99 10.52
CA VAL A 39 1.59 -2.30 11.27
C VAL A 39 1.68 -2.90 12.66
N LEU A 40 2.84 -3.45 12.99
CA LEU A 40 3.19 -4.06 14.26
C LEU A 40 4.18 -3.16 14.99
N THR A 41 3.77 -2.59 16.12
CA THR A 41 4.65 -1.73 16.91
C THR A 41 5.57 -2.59 17.78
N ASN A 42 6.87 -2.36 17.69
CA ASN A 42 7.91 -2.99 18.50
C ASN A 42 8.73 -1.91 19.22
N GLU A 43 8.45 -1.71 20.48
CA GLU A 43 9.08 -0.67 21.29
C GLU A 43 10.24 -1.15 22.15
N ASN A 44 10.33 -2.46 22.39
CA ASN A 44 11.22 -3.03 23.40
C ASN A 44 12.35 -3.90 22.82
N LEU A 45 12.51 -3.95 21.49
CA LEU A 45 13.46 -4.84 20.79
C LEU A 45 13.27 -6.34 21.13
N ILE A 46 12.08 -6.72 21.57
CA ILE A 46 11.67 -8.12 21.78
C ILE A 46 10.99 -8.61 20.50
N ALA A 47 11.38 -9.78 20.02
CA ALA A 47 10.78 -10.32 18.81
C ALA A 47 9.27 -10.61 19.01
N ILE A 48 8.47 -10.14 18.08
CA ILE A 48 7.07 -10.56 17.94
C ILE A 48 7.08 -12.07 17.67
N PRO A 49 6.18 -12.86 18.25
CA PRO A 49 6.24 -14.33 18.11
C PRO A 49 6.24 -14.80 16.65
N GLU A 50 7.15 -15.70 16.31
CA GLU A 50 7.30 -16.25 14.95
C GLU A 50 5.98 -16.79 14.40
N VAL A 51 5.27 -17.57 15.21
CA VAL A 51 4.00 -18.16 14.81
C VAL A 51 2.97 -17.10 14.39
N PHE A 52 2.97 -15.93 15.03
CA PHE A 52 2.10 -14.83 14.66
C PHE A 52 2.52 -14.25 13.28
N ILE A 53 3.80 -14.00 13.08
CA ILE A 53 4.35 -13.50 11.81
C ILE A 53 4.03 -14.47 10.67
N GLN A 54 4.31 -15.77 10.86
CA GLN A 54 4.04 -16.77 9.83
C GLN A 54 2.54 -16.86 9.51
N THR A 55 1.67 -16.82 10.51
CA THR A 55 0.21 -16.83 10.27
C THR A 55 -0.26 -15.62 9.45
N LEU A 56 0.33 -14.44 9.66
CA LEU A 56 0.05 -13.25 8.83
C LEU A 56 0.49 -13.47 7.38
N LEU A 57 1.72 -13.96 7.17
CA LEU A 57 2.26 -14.20 5.84
C LEU A 57 1.46 -15.27 5.09
N ASP A 58 1.09 -16.34 5.75
CA ASP A 58 0.23 -17.41 5.20
C ASP A 58 -1.16 -16.88 4.82
N SER A 59 -1.65 -15.87 5.57
CA SER A 59 -2.91 -15.17 5.29
C SER A 59 -2.76 -14.03 4.27
N GLN A 60 -1.60 -13.92 3.61
CA GLN A 60 -1.25 -12.87 2.63
C GLN A 60 -1.28 -11.44 3.22
N ILE A 61 -1.20 -11.29 4.52
CA ILE A 61 -1.07 -10.01 5.21
C ILE A 61 0.41 -9.68 5.37
N THR A 62 0.84 -8.56 4.83
CA THR A 62 2.24 -8.09 4.88
C THR A 62 2.48 -7.31 6.16
N PRO A 63 3.37 -7.78 7.06
CA PRO A 63 3.71 -7.03 8.27
C PRO A 63 4.67 -5.88 7.96
N ILE A 64 4.44 -4.74 8.61
CA ILE A 64 5.36 -3.60 8.72
C ILE A 64 5.75 -3.47 10.18
N ILE A 65 7.01 -3.70 10.50
CA ILE A 65 7.48 -3.54 11.88
C ILE A 65 7.84 -2.08 12.12
N ARG A 66 7.18 -1.44 13.07
CA ARG A 66 7.45 -0.05 13.46
C ARG A 66 8.28 -0.02 14.74
N MET A 67 9.48 0.57 14.66
CA MET A 67 10.45 0.70 15.75
C MET A 67 10.69 2.18 16.06
N GLY A 68 9.68 2.83 16.67
CA GLY A 68 9.71 4.28 16.96
C GLY A 68 10.72 4.68 18.02
N ASN A 69 10.96 3.81 19.02
CA ASN A 69 11.75 4.11 20.21
C ASN A 69 13.23 3.73 20.11
N LEU A 70 13.77 3.62 18.91
CA LEU A 70 15.21 3.38 18.74
C LEU A 70 16.03 4.54 19.29
N PRO A 71 17.18 4.28 19.97
CA PRO A 71 17.96 5.33 20.58
C PRO A 71 18.65 6.20 19.51
N ALA A 72 18.20 7.44 19.37
CA ALA A 72 18.76 8.41 18.43
C ALA A 72 20.18 8.90 18.79
N ARG A 73 20.65 8.61 20.00
CA ARG A 73 21.95 9.08 20.50
C ARG A 73 23.10 8.10 20.25
N THR A 74 22.81 6.89 19.84
CA THR A 74 23.82 5.87 19.57
C THR A 74 23.98 5.71 18.07
N PRO A 75 25.12 6.10 17.49
CA PRO A 75 25.35 5.99 16.04
C PRO A 75 25.57 4.55 15.57
N LYS A 76 25.53 3.58 16.45
CA LYS A 76 25.70 2.17 16.13
C LYS A 76 24.50 1.36 16.62
N PRO A 77 23.91 0.51 15.77
CA PRO A 77 22.85 -0.40 16.17
C PRO A 77 23.28 -1.30 17.34
N LEU A 78 22.40 -1.41 18.34
CA LEU A 78 22.59 -2.29 19.48
C LEU A 78 22.71 -3.76 19.05
N PRO A 79 23.42 -4.61 19.81
CA PRO A 79 23.50 -6.04 19.52
C PRO A 79 22.12 -6.71 19.42
N GLU A 80 21.18 -6.32 20.30
CA GLU A 80 19.80 -6.81 20.34
C GLU A 80 19.07 -6.47 19.04
N PHE A 81 19.22 -5.24 18.53
CA PHE A 81 18.65 -4.83 17.25
C PHE A 81 19.22 -5.66 16.09
N LYS A 82 20.54 -5.94 16.09
CA LYS A 82 21.16 -6.76 15.03
C LYS A 82 20.61 -8.18 15.03
N LEU A 83 20.44 -8.77 16.21
CA LEU A 83 19.86 -10.11 16.35
C LEU A 83 18.39 -10.10 15.87
N LEU A 84 17.61 -9.10 16.27
CA LEU A 84 16.22 -8.97 15.90
C LEU A 84 16.02 -8.81 14.39
N VAL A 85 16.83 -7.99 13.74
CA VAL A 85 16.79 -7.80 12.26
C VAL A 85 17.07 -9.12 11.54
N LYS A 86 18.08 -9.87 11.98
CA LYS A 86 18.38 -11.19 11.41
C LYS A 86 17.18 -12.14 11.59
N THR A 87 16.65 -12.21 12.79
CA THR A 87 15.51 -13.05 13.13
C THR A 87 14.29 -12.72 12.25
N TYR A 88 13.97 -11.43 12.12
CA TYR A 88 12.85 -10.99 11.27
C TYR A 88 13.08 -11.26 9.78
N ALA A 89 14.31 -11.12 9.29
CA ALA A 89 14.67 -11.46 7.92
C ALA A 89 14.46 -12.95 7.64
N ASP A 90 14.92 -13.81 8.57
CA ASP A 90 14.75 -15.26 8.49
C ASP A 90 13.28 -15.67 8.50
N TRP A 91 12.41 -14.91 9.19
CA TRP A 91 10.96 -15.11 9.23
C TRP A 91 10.18 -14.47 8.08
N GLY A 92 10.86 -13.78 7.16
CA GLY A 92 10.24 -13.24 5.96
C GLY A 92 9.72 -11.81 6.06
N ILE A 93 10.02 -11.08 7.13
CA ILE A 93 9.73 -9.64 7.23
C ILE A 93 10.50 -8.89 6.15
N ARG A 94 9.82 -7.94 5.49
CA ARG A 94 10.38 -7.14 4.39
C ARG A 94 10.38 -5.64 4.65
N TYR A 95 9.63 -5.14 5.62
CA TYR A 95 9.47 -3.70 5.88
C TYR A 95 9.68 -3.40 7.36
N ILE A 96 10.64 -2.52 7.65
CA ILE A 96 10.89 -2.02 9.01
C ILE A 96 10.97 -0.50 8.97
N GLN A 97 10.07 0.17 9.68
CA GLN A 97 10.13 1.60 9.92
C GLN A 97 11.05 1.87 11.11
N LEU A 98 12.05 2.69 10.84
CA LEU A 98 13.06 3.08 11.83
C LEU A 98 12.72 4.47 12.38
N PHE A 99 12.70 4.61 13.70
CA PHE A 99 12.42 5.86 14.39
C PHE A 99 10.99 6.40 14.16
N ASP A 100 10.67 7.49 14.81
CA ASP A 100 9.41 8.22 14.67
C ASP A 100 9.64 9.72 14.91
N ARG A 101 9.08 10.56 14.06
CA ARG A 101 9.10 12.03 14.17
C ARG A 101 10.48 12.65 14.45
N PRO A 102 11.54 12.34 13.69
CA PRO A 102 12.86 12.95 13.90
C PRO A 102 12.91 14.45 13.60
N ASN A 103 11.85 15.00 13.03
CA ASN A 103 11.67 16.44 12.82
C ASN A 103 10.98 17.15 13.99
N ASP A 104 10.71 16.44 15.08
CA ASP A 104 10.13 17.01 16.31
C ASP A 104 11.20 17.21 17.39
N PHE A 105 10.99 18.24 18.21
CA PHE A 105 11.81 18.54 19.37
C PHE A 105 11.86 17.39 20.38
N ALA A 106 10.74 16.68 20.59
CA ALA A 106 10.67 15.58 21.54
C ALA A 106 11.64 14.43 21.20
N PHE A 107 11.92 14.20 19.93
CA PHE A 107 12.86 13.18 19.49
C PHE A 107 14.31 13.47 19.94
N TRP A 108 14.74 14.72 19.87
CA TRP A 108 16.12 15.13 20.13
C TRP A 108 16.35 15.63 21.55
N GLY A 109 15.34 16.23 22.14
CA GLY A 109 15.49 17.07 23.33
C GLY A 109 16.31 18.34 23.05
N SER A 110 16.46 19.18 24.06
CA SER A 110 17.04 20.53 23.89
C SER A 110 18.45 20.55 23.28
N LYS A 111 19.32 19.62 23.64
CA LYS A 111 20.71 19.58 23.12
C LYS A 111 20.81 19.12 21.66
N GLY A 112 20.02 18.11 21.28
CA GLY A 112 20.04 17.60 19.91
C GLY A 112 19.34 18.54 18.94
N TRP A 113 18.22 19.13 19.38
CA TRP A 113 17.45 20.08 18.59
C TRP A 113 18.22 21.35 18.20
N ALA A 114 19.14 21.81 19.07
CA ALA A 114 19.99 22.97 18.78
C ALA A 114 21.11 22.70 17.76
N SER A 115 21.17 21.49 17.18
CA SER A 115 22.13 21.17 16.13
C SER A 115 21.90 22.01 14.89
N ILE A 116 22.96 22.63 14.35
CA ILE A 116 22.88 23.48 13.16
C ILE A 116 22.42 22.67 11.91
N ASN A 117 22.79 21.39 11.86
CA ASN A 117 22.50 20.50 10.72
C ASN A 117 21.66 19.30 11.18
N LEU A 118 20.45 19.55 11.65
CA LEU A 118 19.58 18.53 12.25
C LEU A 118 19.35 17.33 11.31
N VAL A 119 19.08 17.58 10.03
CA VAL A 119 18.82 16.53 9.03
C VAL A 119 20.08 15.70 8.77
N GLU A 120 21.25 16.34 8.65
CA GLU A 120 22.51 15.61 8.49
C GLU A 120 22.80 14.71 9.70
N HIS A 121 22.55 15.25 10.88
CA HIS A 121 22.68 14.47 12.12
C HIS A 121 21.71 13.29 12.16
N PHE A 122 20.47 13.49 11.71
CA PHE A 122 19.51 12.40 11.57
C PHE A 122 20.00 11.33 10.59
N ILE A 123 20.52 11.71 9.43
CA ILE A 123 21.05 10.78 8.43
C ILE A 123 22.23 9.97 9.01
N ASP A 124 23.12 10.61 9.77
CA ASP A 124 24.23 9.91 10.46
C ASP A 124 23.75 8.85 11.44
N VAL A 125 22.62 9.09 12.11
CA VAL A 125 21.98 8.12 13.01
C VAL A 125 21.22 7.04 12.23
N PHE A 126 20.52 7.40 11.16
CA PHE A 126 19.67 6.50 10.38
C PHE A 126 20.48 5.48 9.56
N LEU A 127 21.57 5.93 8.93
CA LEU A 127 22.35 5.12 7.98
C LEU A 127 22.82 3.76 8.55
N PRO A 128 23.41 3.66 9.74
CA PRO A 128 23.90 2.37 10.25
C PRO A 128 22.78 1.35 10.51
N TYR A 129 21.56 1.83 10.84
CA TYR A 129 20.39 0.97 11.02
C TYR A 129 19.84 0.53 9.65
N ALA A 130 19.72 1.47 8.71
CA ALA A 130 19.24 1.19 7.36
C ALA A 130 20.18 0.24 6.60
N GLU A 131 21.51 0.40 6.72
CA GLU A 131 22.51 -0.50 6.14
C GLU A 131 22.31 -1.95 6.62
N LEU A 132 22.06 -2.10 7.92
CA LEU A 132 21.80 -3.42 8.47
C LEU A 132 20.53 -4.06 7.89
N LEU A 133 19.46 -3.29 7.72
CA LEU A 133 18.22 -3.76 7.11
C LEU A 133 18.44 -4.21 5.65
N VAL A 134 19.09 -3.36 4.83
CA VAL A 134 19.35 -3.67 3.42
C VAL A 134 20.22 -4.91 3.27
N LYS A 135 21.24 -5.07 4.15
CA LYS A 135 22.09 -6.28 4.18
C LYS A 135 21.28 -7.57 4.39
N HIS A 136 20.14 -7.48 5.05
CA HIS A 136 19.25 -8.61 5.31
C HIS A 136 18.03 -8.64 4.37
N ASN A 137 18.04 -7.91 3.24
CA ASN A 137 16.94 -7.81 2.28
C ASN A 137 15.63 -7.30 2.90
N ILE A 138 15.73 -6.40 3.86
CA ILE A 138 14.61 -5.69 4.46
C ILE A 138 14.67 -4.25 3.96
N HIS A 139 13.52 -3.73 3.52
CA HIS A 139 13.38 -2.34 3.11
C HIS A 139 13.33 -1.42 4.34
N PRO A 140 14.29 -0.51 4.50
CA PRO A 140 14.18 0.53 5.51
C PRO A 140 13.09 1.52 5.13
N VAL A 141 12.16 1.73 6.05
CA VAL A 141 11.11 2.74 5.89
C VAL A 141 11.57 4.00 6.63
N LEU A 142 11.68 5.11 5.89
CA LEU A 142 11.97 6.42 6.49
C LEU A 142 10.88 6.75 7.51
N PRO A 143 11.22 7.29 8.70
CA PRO A 143 10.23 7.59 9.72
C PRO A 143 9.16 8.56 9.23
N SER A 144 7.91 8.33 9.67
CA SER A 144 6.87 9.32 9.49
C SER A 144 7.17 10.57 10.32
N LEU A 145 6.87 11.72 9.74
CA LEU A 145 7.25 13.01 10.28
C LEU A 145 6.04 13.71 10.90
N GLU A 146 6.30 14.54 11.91
CA GLU A 146 5.30 15.47 12.42
C GLU A 146 5.02 16.55 11.38
N VAL A 147 3.74 16.79 11.10
CA VAL A 147 3.34 17.72 10.05
C VAL A 147 3.10 19.11 10.65
N ALA A 148 3.70 20.12 10.03
CA ALA A 148 3.49 21.54 10.35
C ALA A 148 3.96 22.00 11.73
N GLN A 149 4.74 21.18 12.44
CA GLN A 149 5.36 21.58 13.71
C GLN A 149 6.87 21.25 13.72
N GLY A 150 7.63 21.93 14.55
CA GLY A 150 9.06 21.69 14.62
C GLY A 150 9.80 22.03 13.35
N PHE A 151 10.54 21.07 12.79
CA PHE A 151 11.14 21.18 11.47
C PHE A 151 10.13 20.69 10.44
N TRP A 152 9.84 21.51 9.44
CA TRP A 152 8.80 21.21 8.45
C TRP A 152 9.05 19.87 7.73
N ASP A 153 8.04 19.00 7.68
CA ASP A 153 8.14 17.61 7.21
C ASP A 153 8.64 17.50 5.76
N THR A 154 8.04 18.22 4.82
CA THR A 154 8.47 18.19 3.40
C THR A 154 9.88 18.73 3.20
N ALA A 155 10.29 19.74 3.98
CA ALA A 155 11.66 20.22 3.97
C ALA A 155 12.62 19.18 4.56
N PHE A 156 12.21 18.48 5.60
CA PHE A 156 13.00 17.40 6.21
C PHE A 156 13.19 16.23 5.24
N VAL A 157 12.13 15.78 4.57
CA VAL A 157 12.21 14.73 3.52
C VAL A 157 13.14 15.15 2.41
N LYS A 158 12.93 16.35 1.85
CA LYS A 158 13.76 16.89 0.76
C LYS A 158 15.24 16.88 1.13
N LEU A 159 15.60 17.48 2.26
CA LEU A 159 16.98 17.57 2.72
C LEU A 159 17.56 16.18 3.04
N SER A 160 16.76 15.25 3.53
CA SER A 160 17.17 13.85 3.76
C SER A 160 17.54 13.17 2.45
N LEU A 161 16.71 13.28 1.41
CA LEU A 161 16.98 12.73 0.08
C LEU A 161 18.18 13.39 -0.60
N GLU A 162 18.30 14.72 -0.50
CA GLU A 162 19.47 15.46 -1.00
C GLU A 162 20.77 15.03 -0.29
N SER A 163 20.72 14.78 1.03
CA SER A 163 21.86 14.29 1.79
C SER A 163 22.28 12.90 1.33
N LEU A 164 21.32 11.97 1.17
CA LEU A 164 21.60 10.62 0.69
C LEU A 164 22.19 10.62 -0.72
N GLN A 165 21.65 11.44 -1.63
CA GLN A 165 22.14 11.57 -3.00
C GLN A 165 23.54 12.16 -3.04
N ARG A 166 23.79 13.27 -2.33
CA ARG A 166 25.10 13.91 -2.24
C ARG A 166 26.18 13.00 -1.66
N ARG A 167 25.81 12.16 -0.69
CA ARG A 167 26.69 11.16 -0.06
C ARG A 167 26.81 9.86 -0.85
N GLN A 168 26.17 9.77 -2.04
CA GLN A 168 26.23 8.61 -2.95
C GLN A 168 25.71 7.30 -2.33
N HIS A 169 24.65 7.37 -1.51
CA HIS A 169 24.00 6.20 -0.90
C HIS A 169 22.92 5.59 -1.81
N GLU A 170 23.23 5.36 -3.10
CA GLU A 170 22.30 4.78 -4.07
C GLU A 170 21.78 3.41 -3.67
N TRP A 171 22.64 2.59 -3.03
CA TRP A 171 22.23 1.30 -2.48
C TRP A 171 21.05 1.41 -1.51
N LEU A 172 21.03 2.48 -0.69
CA LEU A 172 19.93 2.76 0.23
C LEU A 172 18.72 3.34 -0.52
N ILE A 173 18.93 4.34 -1.38
CA ILE A 173 17.86 4.98 -2.17
C ILE A 173 17.06 3.94 -2.98
N ASN A 174 17.71 2.90 -3.49
CA ASN A 174 17.05 1.83 -4.25
C ASN A 174 16.19 0.87 -3.38
N SER A 175 16.40 0.88 -2.08
CA SER A 175 15.65 0.04 -1.12
C SER A 175 14.75 0.84 -0.19
N LEU A 176 14.86 2.18 -0.23
CA LEU A 176 14.18 3.08 0.70
C LEU A 176 12.68 3.18 0.38
N ILE A 177 11.87 3.12 1.43
CA ILE A 177 10.44 3.41 1.40
C ILE A 177 10.22 4.69 2.18
N LEU A 178 9.41 5.60 1.65
CA LEU A 178 8.95 6.77 2.39
C LEU A 178 7.75 6.40 3.28
N SER A 179 7.56 7.11 4.37
CA SER A 179 6.30 7.03 5.11
C SER A 179 5.81 8.42 5.50
N ALA A 180 4.49 8.58 5.52
CA ALA A 180 3.86 9.83 5.87
C ALA A 180 2.64 9.61 6.75
N TYR A 181 2.44 10.49 7.73
CA TYR A 181 1.19 10.55 8.48
C TYR A 181 0.11 11.24 7.66
N VAL A 182 -1.04 10.58 7.53
CA VAL A 182 -2.26 11.17 6.97
C VAL A 182 -3.12 11.78 8.08
N HIS A 183 -3.61 12.98 7.86
CA HIS A 183 -4.49 13.69 8.80
C HIS A 183 -5.92 13.70 8.24
N LEU A 184 -6.60 12.57 8.35
CA LEU A 184 -7.94 12.38 7.77
C LEU A 184 -9.03 13.17 8.51
N TYR A 185 -8.79 13.53 9.78
CA TYR A 185 -9.83 13.99 10.70
C TYR A 185 -9.74 15.49 11.01
N ASP A 186 -9.26 16.30 10.08
CA ASP A 186 -9.30 17.75 10.19
C ASP A 186 -10.64 18.27 9.64
N PRO A 187 -11.53 18.87 10.49
CA PRO A 187 -12.84 19.34 10.05
C PRO A 187 -12.77 20.53 9.07
N SER A 188 -11.65 21.25 9.05
CA SER A 188 -11.45 22.40 8.17
C SER A 188 -11.02 22.03 6.75
N ARG A 189 -10.77 20.74 6.48
CA ARG A 189 -10.23 20.26 5.21
C ARG A 189 -11.04 19.12 4.64
N PRO A 190 -11.41 19.16 3.37
CA PRO A 190 -11.97 18.01 2.68
C PRO A 190 -10.91 16.91 2.50
N LEU A 191 -11.32 15.66 2.28
CA LEU A 191 -10.40 14.54 2.08
C LEU A 191 -9.55 14.65 0.82
N ASN A 192 -10.03 15.38 -0.21
CA ASN A 192 -9.27 15.65 -1.44
C ASN A 192 -8.30 16.84 -1.31
N TRP A 193 -8.09 17.37 -0.10
CA TRP A 193 -7.12 18.44 0.13
C TRP A 193 -5.70 18.02 -0.25
N GLY A 194 -5.00 18.93 -0.96
CA GLY A 194 -3.61 18.69 -1.36
C GLY A 194 -3.42 17.79 -2.59
N ALA A 195 -4.51 17.28 -3.18
CA ALA A 195 -4.45 16.42 -4.36
C ALA A 195 -3.71 17.07 -5.54
N GLY A 196 -2.85 16.30 -6.23
CA GLY A 196 -2.02 16.75 -7.34
C GLY A 196 -0.74 17.48 -6.93
N GLY A 197 -0.43 17.52 -5.64
CA GLY A 197 0.82 18.05 -5.12
C GLY A 197 1.05 19.53 -5.42
N GLN A 198 2.32 19.94 -5.49
CA GLN A 198 2.71 21.33 -5.62
C GLN A 198 2.32 21.96 -6.96
N GLU A 199 2.24 21.19 -8.02
CA GLU A 199 1.87 21.70 -9.35
C GLU A 199 0.45 22.28 -9.35
N ARG A 200 -0.48 21.61 -8.69
CA ARG A 200 -1.86 22.06 -8.54
C ARG A 200 -2.04 23.14 -7.46
N TRP A 201 -1.10 23.19 -6.50
CA TRP A 201 -1.12 24.13 -5.38
C TRP A 201 0.10 25.06 -5.41
N PRO A 202 0.29 25.90 -6.45
CA PRO A 202 1.52 26.62 -6.68
C PRO A 202 1.83 27.68 -5.61
N ASN A 203 0.81 28.12 -4.88
CA ASN A 203 0.96 29.07 -3.77
C ASN A 203 1.40 28.40 -2.46
N SER A 204 1.37 27.08 -2.41
CA SER A 204 1.91 26.33 -1.29
C SER A 204 3.42 26.38 -1.31
N LYS A 205 4.00 26.69 -0.17
CA LYS A 205 5.46 26.69 0.02
C LYS A 205 5.81 25.63 1.05
N PRO A 206 5.82 24.36 0.64
CA PRO A 206 6.00 23.23 1.58
C PRO A 206 7.32 23.26 2.34
N TYR A 207 8.27 24.13 1.97
CA TYR A 207 9.57 24.27 2.64
C TYR A 207 9.72 25.60 3.39
N GLN A 208 8.76 26.50 3.30
CA GLN A 208 8.83 27.86 3.87
C GLN A 208 7.49 28.24 4.49
N ALA A 209 6.89 27.32 5.21
CA ALA A 209 5.57 27.55 5.78
C ALA A 209 5.56 28.70 6.76
N SER A 210 4.74 29.68 6.47
CA SER A 210 4.19 30.57 7.49
C SER A 210 2.95 29.89 8.11
N LEU A 211 2.53 30.31 9.30
CA LEU A 211 1.31 29.84 9.96
C LEU A 211 0.02 29.96 9.11
N GLN A 212 0.07 30.71 8.01
CA GLN A 212 -1.04 30.95 7.09
C GLN A 212 -0.83 30.26 5.72
N SER A 213 0.25 29.51 5.52
CA SER A 213 0.46 28.82 4.25
C SER A 213 -0.41 27.56 4.18
N GLN A 214 -0.79 27.20 2.95
CA GLN A 214 -1.41 25.92 2.68
C GLN A 214 -0.38 24.83 3.04
N ASP A 215 -0.79 23.88 3.82
CA ASP A 215 -0.02 22.68 4.10
C ASP A 215 -0.67 21.49 3.38
N GLN A 216 0.09 20.42 3.29
CA GLN A 216 -0.24 19.22 2.53
C GLN A 216 -0.88 18.11 3.39
N ARG A 217 -1.22 18.40 4.64
CA ARG A 217 -1.83 17.41 5.52
C ARG A 217 -3.12 16.85 4.94
N GLY A 218 -3.24 15.56 4.86
CA GLY A 218 -4.42 14.87 4.37
C GLY A 218 -4.09 13.58 3.64
N LEU A 219 -5.09 12.99 3.01
CA LEU A 219 -4.95 11.73 2.26
C LEU A 219 -3.91 11.84 1.12
N TYR A 220 -3.79 13.02 0.51
CA TYR A 220 -2.93 13.27 -0.65
C TYR A 220 -1.54 13.78 -0.30
N ILE A 221 -1.08 13.63 0.92
CA ILE A 221 0.32 13.94 1.30
C ILE A 221 1.33 13.15 0.46
N ALA A 222 0.95 11.98 -0.04
CA ALA A 222 1.77 11.17 -0.91
C ALA A 222 2.19 11.90 -2.20
N ASP A 223 1.30 12.69 -2.81
CA ASP A 223 1.58 13.44 -4.04
C ASP A 223 2.71 14.47 -3.83
N TRP A 224 2.79 15.02 -2.62
CA TRP A 224 3.85 15.94 -2.23
C TRP A 224 5.19 15.23 -2.04
N TYR A 225 5.18 14.07 -1.38
CA TYR A 225 6.38 13.27 -1.15
C TYR A 225 6.90 12.67 -2.47
N GLU A 226 6.01 12.23 -3.34
CA GLU A 226 6.34 11.78 -4.70
C GLU A 226 7.02 12.90 -5.51
N THR A 227 6.39 14.09 -5.54
CA THR A 227 6.95 15.27 -6.22
C THR A 227 8.36 15.59 -5.71
N LEU A 228 8.58 15.54 -4.39
CA LEU A 228 9.90 15.75 -3.80
C LEU A 228 10.92 14.68 -4.21
N ALA A 229 10.52 13.41 -4.20
CA ALA A 229 11.39 12.33 -4.60
C ALA A 229 11.78 12.44 -6.09
N ARG A 230 10.82 12.70 -6.97
CA ARG A 230 11.08 12.93 -8.41
C ARG A 230 11.99 14.14 -8.65
N ALA A 231 11.74 15.26 -7.98
CA ALA A 231 12.54 16.47 -8.12
C ALA A 231 13.97 16.28 -7.61
N THR A 232 14.18 15.52 -6.55
CA THR A 232 15.49 15.33 -5.93
C THR A 232 16.27 14.19 -6.56
N LEU A 233 15.63 13.03 -6.78
CA LEU A 233 16.28 11.78 -7.19
C LEU A 233 16.08 11.45 -8.67
N GLY A 234 15.23 12.19 -9.40
CA GLY A 234 14.83 11.88 -10.77
C GLY A 234 13.89 10.68 -10.90
N LYS A 235 13.44 10.10 -9.79
CA LYS A 235 12.53 8.94 -9.74
C LYS A 235 11.64 9.00 -8.50
N PRO A 236 10.43 8.42 -8.55
CA PRO A 236 9.60 8.27 -7.36
C PRO A 236 10.18 7.21 -6.42
N LEU A 237 9.72 7.22 -5.18
CA LEU A 237 9.97 6.16 -4.19
C LEU A 237 8.63 5.59 -3.73
N PRO A 238 8.57 4.31 -3.35
CA PRO A 238 7.39 3.73 -2.73
C PRO A 238 7.04 4.44 -1.42
N ILE A 239 5.74 4.55 -1.11
CA ILE A 239 5.24 5.32 0.03
C ILE A 239 4.28 4.47 0.86
N ILE A 240 4.45 4.45 2.17
CA ILE A 240 3.52 3.90 3.15
C ILE A 240 2.80 5.07 3.82
N LEU A 241 1.48 5.09 3.74
CA LEU A 241 0.65 6.04 4.45
C LEU A 241 0.18 5.45 5.79
N LEU A 242 0.30 6.23 6.85
CA LEU A 242 -0.07 5.83 8.20
C LEU A 242 -1.06 6.82 8.81
N ASP A 243 -2.12 6.33 9.41
CA ASP A 243 -2.90 7.14 10.34
C ASP A 243 -2.05 7.43 11.59
N ASP A 244 -2.09 8.67 12.06
CA ASP A 244 -1.28 9.06 13.21
C ASP A 244 -1.89 8.54 14.52
N PRO A 245 -1.24 7.59 15.22
CA PRO A 245 -1.75 7.07 16.50
C PRO A 245 -1.88 8.12 17.60
N ALA A 246 -1.10 9.21 17.52
CA ALA A 246 -1.12 10.30 18.49
C ALA A 246 -2.18 11.37 18.17
N SER A 247 -2.64 11.42 16.93
CA SER A 247 -3.67 12.37 16.50
C SER A 247 -5.02 12.00 17.12
N LYS A 248 -5.63 12.94 17.82
CA LYS A 248 -7.01 12.80 18.31
C LYS A 248 -7.92 13.61 17.40
N PRO A 249 -8.98 13.02 16.82
CA PRO A 249 -9.96 13.78 16.08
C PRO A 249 -10.62 14.83 16.98
N HIS A 250 -10.55 16.08 16.58
CA HIS A 250 -11.20 17.19 17.30
C HIS A 250 -12.23 17.85 16.38
N GLY A 251 -13.38 18.23 16.96
CA GLY A 251 -14.42 18.97 16.23
C GLY A 251 -15.23 18.14 15.23
N LEU A 252 -15.05 16.82 15.19
CA LEU A 252 -15.84 15.88 14.40
C LEU A 252 -16.65 14.97 15.33
N SER A 253 -17.88 14.65 14.93
CA SER A 253 -18.66 13.59 15.56
C SER A 253 -18.12 12.20 15.17
N ALA A 254 -18.45 11.17 15.95
CA ALA A 254 -18.08 9.78 15.63
C ALA A 254 -18.57 9.37 14.21
N MET A 255 -19.77 9.75 13.83
CA MET A 255 -20.33 9.49 12.50
C MET A 255 -19.51 10.16 11.39
N GLN A 256 -19.07 11.40 11.58
CA GLN A 256 -18.22 12.09 10.60
C GLN A 256 -16.83 11.43 10.48
N ILE A 257 -16.28 10.93 11.59
CA ILE A 257 -15.01 10.18 11.59
C ILE A 257 -15.18 8.87 10.82
N GLU A 258 -16.24 8.11 11.09
CA GLU A 258 -16.55 6.88 10.36
C GLU A 258 -16.74 7.14 8.86
N GLN A 259 -17.52 8.15 8.49
CA GLN A 259 -17.76 8.55 7.10
C GLN A 259 -16.45 8.91 6.37
N ARG A 260 -15.62 9.76 6.99
CA ARG A 260 -14.31 10.14 6.39
C ARG A 260 -13.40 8.94 6.22
N THR A 261 -13.35 8.07 7.21
CA THR A 261 -12.59 6.81 7.13
C THR A 261 -13.08 5.94 5.98
N PHE A 262 -14.40 5.79 5.86
CA PHE A 262 -15.01 4.98 4.81
C PHE A 262 -14.74 5.56 3.41
N HIS A 263 -14.88 6.87 3.22
CA HIS A 263 -14.55 7.53 1.95
C HIS A 263 -13.06 7.38 1.58
N ALA A 264 -12.15 7.46 2.55
CA ALA A 264 -10.73 7.22 2.30
C ALA A 264 -10.48 5.77 1.83
N ILE A 265 -11.17 4.80 2.44
CA ILE A 265 -11.10 3.39 2.05
C ILE A 265 -11.72 3.17 0.66
N GLN A 266 -12.89 3.74 0.40
CA GLN A 266 -13.51 3.68 -0.92
C GLN A 266 -12.59 4.24 -2.00
N ARG A 267 -11.94 5.40 -1.75
CA ARG A 267 -10.98 5.95 -2.69
C ARG A 267 -9.78 5.04 -2.90
N LEU A 268 -9.25 4.43 -1.83
CA LEU A 268 -8.09 3.56 -1.86
C LEU A 268 -8.33 2.25 -2.63
N LEU A 269 -9.52 1.67 -2.44
CA LEU A 269 -9.89 0.35 -2.99
C LEU A 269 -10.70 0.43 -4.28
N HIS A 270 -11.03 1.64 -4.75
CA HIS A 270 -11.86 1.81 -5.93
C HIS A 270 -11.23 1.12 -7.16
N PRO A 271 -11.99 0.33 -7.94
CA PRO A 271 -11.49 -0.36 -9.13
C PRO A 271 -10.82 0.59 -10.14
N ARG A 272 -11.39 1.81 -10.29
CA ARG A 272 -10.82 2.88 -11.12
C ARG A 272 -9.87 3.77 -10.33
N ALA A 273 -8.91 3.16 -9.63
CA ALA A 273 -7.98 3.92 -8.77
C ALA A 273 -7.17 4.99 -9.52
N ARG A 274 -7.03 4.86 -10.84
CA ARG A 274 -6.29 5.78 -11.74
C ARG A 274 -7.15 6.91 -12.30
N GLU A 275 -8.45 6.93 -12.02
CA GLU A 275 -9.38 7.94 -12.51
C GLU A 275 -9.83 8.89 -11.38
N ILE A 276 -10.37 10.05 -11.80
CA ILE A 276 -11.16 10.88 -10.88
C ILE A 276 -12.47 10.14 -10.61
N ILE A 277 -12.77 9.94 -9.33
CA ILE A 277 -14.01 9.30 -8.90
C ILE A 277 -14.84 10.27 -8.07
N GLU A 278 -16.13 10.06 -8.05
CA GLU A 278 -17.06 10.81 -7.22
C GLU A 278 -17.57 9.94 -6.06
N ILE A 279 -17.41 10.43 -4.84
CA ILE A 279 -17.96 9.82 -3.63
C ILE A 279 -18.76 10.91 -2.91
N ASP A 280 -20.04 10.68 -2.69
CA ASP A 280 -20.93 11.64 -2.01
C ASP A 280 -20.89 13.07 -2.59
N GLY A 281 -20.89 13.20 -3.92
CA GLY A 281 -20.81 14.50 -4.60
C GLY A 281 -19.45 15.20 -4.54
N THR A 282 -18.45 14.56 -3.95
CA THR A 282 -17.08 15.06 -3.89
C THR A 282 -16.19 14.32 -4.90
N GLN A 283 -15.50 15.07 -5.74
CA GLN A 283 -14.54 14.51 -6.68
C GLN A 283 -13.20 14.23 -5.98
N TYR A 284 -12.68 13.03 -6.20
CA TYR A 284 -11.40 12.57 -5.69
C TYR A 284 -10.45 12.27 -6.84
N GLU A 285 -9.30 12.92 -6.83
CA GLU A 285 -8.22 12.65 -7.77
C GLU A 285 -7.65 11.23 -7.59
N PRO A 286 -6.95 10.67 -8.60
CA PRO A 286 -6.16 9.47 -8.42
C PRO A 286 -5.20 9.60 -7.25
N LEU A 287 -5.02 8.53 -6.49
CA LEU A 287 -3.92 8.45 -5.52
C LEU A 287 -2.62 8.10 -6.26
N ALA A 288 -1.48 8.56 -5.73
CA ALA A 288 -0.17 8.23 -6.27
C ALA A 288 0.01 6.71 -6.39
N GLU A 289 0.54 6.24 -7.52
CA GLU A 289 0.75 4.80 -7.78
C GLU A 289 1.75 4.18 -6.80
N GLU A 290 2.69 4.96 -6.34
CA GLU A 290 3.75 4.62 -5.40
C GLU A 290 3.25 4.27 -4.00
N ILE A 291 1.98 4.54 -3.68
CA ILE A 291 1.39 4.15 -2.40
C ILE A 291 1.31 2.62 -2.34
N LEU A 292 2.07 2.03 -1.41
CA LEU A 292 2.02 0.61 -1.10
C LEU A 292 0.79 0.26 -0.26
N CYS A 293 0.52 1.06 0.76
CA CYS A 293 -0.66 0.90 1.61
C CYS A 293 -1.02 2.19 2.35
N LEU A 294 -2.27 2.24 2.81
CA LEU A 294 -2.76 3.15 3.84
C LEU A 294 -3.15 2.32 5.06
N SER A 295 -2.40 2.47 6.16
CA SER A 295 -2.66 1.78 7.42
C SER A 295 -3.39 2.69 8.40
N LEU A 296 -4.61 2.30 8.77
CA LEU A 296 -5.52 3.06 9.62
C LEU A 296 -5.46 2.56 11.07
N TYR A 297 -5.74 3.45 12.01
CA TYR A 297 -5.83 3.12 13.43
C TYR A 297 -7.23 2.61 13.75
N GLY A 298 -7.53 1.37 13.27
CA GLY A 298 -8.89 0.84 13.23
C GLY A 298 -9.17 -0.32 14.19
N LEU A 299 -8.14 -0.94 14.81
CA LEU A 299 -8.38 -2.02 15.78
C LEU A 299 -8.73 -1.46 17.17
N PRO A 300 -9.12 -2.32 18.16
CA PRO A 300 -9.76 -1.87 19.37
C PRO A 300 -9.04 -0.74 20.06
N ALA A 301 -9.85 0.18 20.54
CA ALA A 301 -9.43 1.30 21.32
C ALA A 301 -8.70 0.88 22.58
N LYS A 302 -7.80 1.74 23.03
CA LYS A 302 -7.29 1.69 24.41
C LYS A 302 -8.35 2.16 25.40
N GLU A 303 -9.33 2.93 24.94
CA GLU A 303 -10.43 3.51 25.71
C GLU A 303 -11.76 3.22 25.01
N GLU A 304 -12.85 3.07 25.72
CA GLU A 304 -14.14 2.64 25.17
C GLU A 304 -14.74 3.63 24.17
N ASP A 305 -14.35 4.88 24.25
CA ASP A 305 -14.81 6.00 23.43
C ASP A 305 -13.83 6.44 22.34
N GLU A 306 -12.80 5.64 22.00
CA GLU A 306 -11.91 5.95 20.87
C GLU A 306 -12.72 5.99 19.55
N PRO A 307 -12.92 7.17 18.96
CA PRO A 307 -13.87 7.34 17.87
C PRO A 307 -13.39 6.72 16.55
N ARG A 308 -12.08 6.45 16.39
CA ARG A 308 -11.51 5.83 15.20
C ARG A 308 -11.56 4.30 15.22
N ALA A 309 -11.85 3.70 16.37
CA ALA A 309 -11.83 2.25 16.51
C ALA A 309 -13.01 1.61 15.77
N TRP A 310 -12.73 0.55 15.03
CA TRP A 310 -13.72 -0.25 14.31
C TRP A 310 -14.35 -1.32 15.17
N TYR A 311 -13.78 -1.55 16.34
CA TYR A 311 -14.24 -2.52 17.34
C TYR A 311 -14.29 -1.88 18.72
N SER A 312 -15.23 -2.32 19.54
CA SER A 312 -15.25 -1.97 20.95
C SER A 312 -14.12 -2.68 21.72
N LEU A 313 -13.85 -2.28 22.94
CA LEU A 313 -12.89 -2.99 23.81
C LEU A 313 -13.20 -4.49 23.96
N ALA A 314 -14.49 -4.86 23.94
CA ALA A 314 -14.91 -6.27 23.95
C ALA A 314 -14.74 -6.98 22.60
N GLY A 315 -14.20 -6.30 21.58
CA GLY A 315 -14.01 -6.83 20.24
C GLY A 315 -15.29 -6.99 19.43
N LYS A 316 -16.36 -6.25 19.77
CA LYS A 316 -17.60 -6.23 18.95
C LYS A 316 -17.43 -5.24 17.80
N PRO A 317 -17.79 -5.61 16.55
CA PRO A 317 -17.68 -4.71 15.41
C PRO A 317 -18.61 -3.51 15.54
N ARG A 318 -18.08 -2.32 15.24
CA ARG A 318 -18.82 -1.07 15.08
C ARG A 318 -19.37 -0.95 13.65
N PRO A 319 -20.27 0.03 13.36
CA PRO A 319 -20.88 0.19 12.04
C PRO A 319 -19.87 0.17 10.89
N ILE A 320 -18.78 0.91 11.00
CA ILE A 320 -17.75 1.02 9.95
C ILE A 320 -17.17 -0.34 9.54
N ALA A 321 -16.91 -1.25 10.49
CA ALA A 321 -16.38 -2.57 10.16
C ALA A 321 -17.38 -3.39 9.33
N LYS A 322 -18.69 -3.21 9.58
CA LYS A 322 -19.75 -3.86 8.81
C LYS A 322 -19.89 -3.24 7.42
N GLU A 323 -19.82 -1.92 7.32
CA GLU A 323 -19.90 -1.20 6.05
C GLU A 323 -18.75 -1.58 5.11
N ILE A 324 -17.52 -1.68 5.64
CA ILE A 324 -16.36 -2.10 4.85
C ILE A 324 -16.56 -3.52 4.32
N LYS A 325 -17.01 -4.48 5.16
CA LYS A 325 -17.29 -5.84 4.71
C LYS A 325 -18.38 -5.88 3.65
N THR A 326 -19.43 -5.07 3.81
CA THR A 326 -20.49 -4.96 2.82
C THR A 326 -19.98 -4.38 1.51
N TYR A 327 -19.18 -3.33 1.57
CA TYR A 327 -18.55 -2.71 0.39
C TYR A 327 -17.69 -3.70 -0.37
N LEU A 328 -16.82 -4.45 0.32
CA LEU A 328 -15.99 -5.47 -0.29
C LEU A 328 -16.81 -6.67 -0.83
N GLY A 329 -17.91 -7.00 -0.17
CA GLY A 329 -18.85 -8.01 -0.66
C GLY A 329 -19.59 -7.55 -1.92
N GLN A 330 -19.98 -6.29 -1.99
CA GLN A 330 -20.62 -5.68 -3.17
C GLN A 330 -19.66 -5.53 -4.34
N ASP A 331 -18.38 -5.19 -4.09
CA ASP A 331 -17.36 -5.16 -5.14
C ASP A 331 -17.08 -6.55 -5.70
N ASN A 332 -17.10 -7.59 -4.88
CA ASN A 332 -17.05 -8.96 -5.37
C ASN A 332 -18.28 -9.32 -6.22
N ASP A 333 -19.46 -8.80 -5.87
CA ASP A 333 -20.68 -9.00 -6.65
C ASP A 333 -20.71 -8.10 -7.91
N GLN A 334 -20.13 -6.90 -7.87
CA GLN A 334 -20.03 -6.02 -9.05
C GLN A 334 -18.91 -6.48 -9.98
N ASN A 335 -17.78 -6.99 -9.47
CA ASN A 335 -16.76 -7.65 -10.29
C ASN A 335 -17.29 -8.96 -10.89
N ASN A 336 -18.11 -9.71 -10.16
CA ASN A 336 -18.85 -10.86 -10.71
C ASN A 336 -19.96 -10.43 -11.69
N GLN A 337 -20.43 -9.18 -11.64
CA GLN A 337 -21.39 -8.62 -12.62
C GLN A 337 -20.68 -7.98 -13.83
N LEU A 338 -19.45 -7.50 -13.69
CA LEU A 338 -18.63 -7.03 -14.81
C LEU A 338 -18.13 -8.19 -15.66
N HIS A 339 -17.86 -9.35 -15.02
CA HIS A 339 -17.40 -10.54 -15.72
C HIS A 339 -18.38 -11.69 -15.48
N ASN A 340 -19.33 -11.84 -16.41
CA ASN A 340 -20.26 -12.97 -16.40
C ASN A 340 -19.59 -14.31 -16.77
N ILE A 341 -18.33 -14.26 -17.22
CA ILE A 341 -17.61 -15.38 -17.81
C ILE A 341 -16.21 -15.45 -17.20
N PRO A 342 -15.79 -16.57 -16.61
CA PRO A 342 -14.45 -16.68 -16.03
C PRO A 342 -13.35 -16.63 -17.09
N HIS A 343 -13.57 -17.25 -18.26
CA HIS A 343 -12.58 -17.31 -19.32
C HIS A 343 -13.20 -17.06 -20.68
N ALA A 344 -12.61 -16.20 -21.51
CA ALA A 344 -12.90 -16.06 -22.93
C ALA A 344 -11.64 -16.36 -23.76
N LEU A 345 -11.83 -16.98 -24.91
CA LEU A 345 -10.81 -17.18 -25.93
C LEU A 345 -11.14 -16.30 -27.13
N LEU A 346 -10.34 -15.22 -27.28
CA LEU A 346 -10.46 -14.30 -28.40
C LEU A 346 -9.63 -14.82 -29.60
N LEU A 347 -10.28 -15.08 -30.71
CA LEU A 347 -9.68 -15.58 -31.93
C LEU A 347 -9.73 -14.53 -33.03
N PRO A 348 -8.79 -14.54 -34.01
CA PRO A 348 -8.82 -13.65 -35.15
C PRO A 348 -10.03 -13.93 -36.04
N GLN A 349 -10.55 -12.92 -36.74
CA GLN A 349 -11.56 -13.08 -37.79
C GLN A 349 -10.91 -13.67 -39.04
N SER A 350 -10.61 -14.94 -39.01
CA SER A 350 -9.95 -15.69 -40.10
C SER A 350 -10.90 -16.66 -40.78
N GLY A 351 -10.51 -17.21 -41.90
CA GLY A 351 -11.31 -18.24 -42.62
C GLY A 351 -11.52 -19.51 -41.76
N ALA A 352 -12.60 -20.25 -42.06
CA ALA A 352 -13.03 -21.40 -41.25
C ALA A 352 -11.96 -22.50 -41.10
N ASP A 353 -11.14 -22.75 -42.11
CA ASP A 353 -10.09 -23.77 -42.06
C ASP A 353 -8.97 -23.39 -41.07
N HIS A 354 -8.60 -22.11 -41.02
CA HIS A 354 -7.59 -21.60 -40.07
C HIS A 354 -8.09 -21.68 -38.62
N LEU A 355 -9.34 -21.30 -38.38
CA LEU A 355 -9.96 -21.40 -37.05
C LEU A 355 -10.03 -22.85 -36.58
N HIS A 356 -10.31 -23.78 -37.46
CA HIS A 356 -10.32 -25.21 -37.14
C HIS A 356 -8.93 -25.68 -36.66
N ASP A 357 -7.88 -25.33 -37.35
CA ASP A 357 -6.50 -25.71 -36.99
C ASP A 357 -6.07 -25.11 -35.66
N VAL A 358 -6.43 -23.84 -35.39
CA VAL A 358 -6.16 -23.15 -34.10
C VAL A 358 -6.90 -23.85 -32.95
N LEU A 359 -8.19 -24.15 -33.11
CA LEU A 359 -8.99 -24.82 -32.10
C LEU A 359 -8.51 -26.26 -31.81
N GLU A 360 -8.12 -27.01 -32.84
CA GLU A 360 -7.51 -28.34 -32.68
C GLU A 360 -6.18 -28.24 -31.89
N GLY A 361 -5.36 -27.22 -32.16
CA GLY A 361 -4.13 -26.96 -31.41
C GLY A 361 -4.37 -26.60 -29.95
N LEU A 362 -5.48 -25.93 -29.64
CA LEU A 362 -5.85 -25.50 -28.31
C LEU A 362 -6.75 -26.49 -27.53
N LYS A 363 -7.02 -27.66 -28.07
CA LYS A 363 -7.93 -28.66 -27.50
C LYS A 363 -7.68 -28.99 -26.02
N PRO A 364 -6.43 -29.17 -25.52
CA PRO A 364 -6.16 -29.38 -24.09
C PRO A 364 -6.60 -28.20 -23.23
N PHE A 365 -6.36 -26.98 -23.69
CA PHE A 365 -6.77 -25.75 -23.05
C PHE A 365 -8.31 -25.62 -23.00
N LEU A 366 -8.99 -25.89 -24.09
CA LEU A 366 -10.44 -25.82 -24.17
C LEU A 366 -11.11 -26.81 -23.20
N ILE A 367 -10.53 -28.01 -23.04
CA ILE A 367 -11.02 -29.00 -22.06
C ILE A 367 -10.81 -28.53 -20.64
N GLN A 368 -9.67 -27.93 -20.34
CA GLN A 368 -9.30 -27.53 -18.98
C GLN A 368 -10.06 -26.28 -18.51
N TYR A 369 -10.15 -25.25 -19.33
CA TYR A 369 -10.67 -23.94 -18.93
C TYR A 369 -12.10 -23.68 -19.42
N GLN A 370 -12.60 -24.45 -20.39
CA GLN A 370 -13.94 -24.29 -20.99
C GLN A 370 -14.29 -22.82 -21.32
N PRO A 371 -13.41 -22.08 -22.02
CA PRO A 371 -13.62 -20.67 -22.26
C PRO A 371 -14.79 -20.42 -23.23
N LYS A 372 -15.47 -19.26 -23.09
CA LYS A 372 -16.32 -18.74 -24.17
C LYS A 372 -15.43 -18.40 -25.38
N ILE A 373 -15.66 -19.05 -26.49
CA ILE A 373 -14.94 -18.71 -27.73
C ILE A 373 -15.63 -17.53 -28.38
N THR A 374 -14.88 -16.47 -28.66
CA THR A 374 -15.40 -15.25 -29.30
C THR A 374 -14.47 -14.71 -30.37
N LEU A 375 -15.04 -14.02 -31.37
CA LEU A 375 -14.34 -13.26 -32.40
C LEU A 375 -14.54 -11.75 -32.20
N SER A 376 -15.25 -11.36 -31.14
CA SER A 376 -15.60 -9.98 -30.80
C SER A 376 -14.89 -9.54 -29.54
N LEU A 377 -14.22 -8.39 -29.62
CA LEU A 377 -13.61 -7.77 -28.46
C LEU A 377 -14.65 -7.37 -27.41
N ASP A 378 -15.82 -6.87 -27.85
CA ASP A 378 -16.93 -6.47 -26.95
C ASP A 378 -17.43 -7.65 -26.11
N GLU A 379 -17.47 -8.87 -26.68
CA GLU A 379 -17.84 -10.06 -25.93
C GLU A 379 -16.73 -10.54 -25.00
N ALA A 380 -15.47 -10.24 -25.33
CA ALA A 380 -14.34 -10.57 -24.47
C ALA A 380 -14.27 -9.70 -23.21
N PHE A 381 -14.83 -8.47 -23.24
CA PHE A 381 -14.92 -7.60 -22.06
C PHE A 381 -15.75 -8.18 -20.91
N GLU A 382 -16.60 -9.17 -21.19
CA GLU A 382 -17.40 -9.85 -20.17
C GLU A 382 -16.59 -10.91 -19.39
N ALA A 383 -15.33 -11.18 -19.75
CA ALA A 383 -14.53 -12.23 -19.14
C ALA A 383 -13.46 -11.70 -18.18
N GLU A 384 -13.28 -12.38 -17.04
CA GLU A 384 -12.21 -12.10 -16.08
C GLU A 384 -10.83 -12.35 -16.69
N HIS A 385 -10.69 -13.47 -17.44
CA HIS A 385 -9.47 -13.84 -18.14
C HIS A 385 -9.71 -13.92 -19.64
N VAL A 386 -9.03 -13.07 -20.40
CA VAL A 386 -9.09 -13.07 -21.87
C VAL A 386 -7.83 -13.71 -22.41
N TRP A 387 -8.01 -14.85 -23.07
CA TRP A 387 -6.96 -15.63 -23.72
C TRP A 387 -6.93 -15.28 -25.20
N ILE A 388 -5.78 -14.86 -25.69
CA ILE A 388 -5.61 -14.38 -27.07
C ILE A 388 -4.67 -15.32 -27.79
N SER A 389 -5.11 -15.85 -28.93
CA SER A 389 -4.23 -16.65 -29.78
C SER A 389 -3.06 -15.79 -30.28
N SER A 390 -1.85 -16.33 -30.28
CA SER A 390 -0.64 -15.65 -30.77
C SER A 390 -0.77 -15.16 -32.22
N ASP A 391 -1.73 -15.68 -32.96
CA ASP A 391 -2.02 -15.27 -34.33
C ASP A 391 -2.92 -14.01 -34.42
N TYR A 392 -3.44 -13.54 -33.26
CA TYR A 392 -4.22 -12.33 -33.17
C TYR A 392 -3.32 -11.16 -32.69
N GLN A 393 -3.14 -10.18 -33.55
CA GLN A 393 -2.39 -8.97 -33.23
C GLN A 393 -3.35 -7.90 -32.65
N LEU A 394 -3.34 -7.73 -31.34
CA LEU A 394 -4.03 -6.62 -30.70
C LEU A 394 -3.31 -5.31 -30.96
N THR A 395 -4.08 -4.26 -31.20
CA THR A 395 -3.58 -2.89 -31.19
C THR A 395 -3.41 -2.40 -29.75
N ASP A 396 -2.56 -1.38 -29.56
CA ASP A 396 -2.38 -0.75 -28.23
C ASP A 396 -3.72 -0.23 -27.67
N GLN A 397 -4.63 0.22 -28.52
CA GLN A 397 -5.97 0.67 -28.11
C GLN A 397 -6.85 -0.48 -27.60
N GLU A 398 -6.80 -1.64 -28.23
CA GLU A 398 -7.55 -2.82 -27.80
C GLU A 398 -6.99 -3.41 -26.50
N ILE A 399 -5.68 -3.39 -26.32
CA ILE A 399 -5.02 -3.77 -25.06
C ILE A 399 -5.45 -2.81 -23.93
N ALA A 400 -5.45 -1.50 -24.20
CA ALA A 400 -5.92 -0.51 -23.25
C ALA A 400 -7.39 -0.74 -22.88
N ALA A 401 -8.26 -0.98 -23.87
CA ALA A 401 -9.68 -1.24 -23.64
C ALA A 401 -9.93 -2.51 -22.79
N LEU A 402 -9.20 -3.60 -23.02
CA LEU A 402 -9.30 -4.81 -22.20
C LEU A 402 -8.85 -4.55 -20.77
N LYS A 403 -7.77 -3.77 -20.58
CA LYS A 403 -7.30 -3.37 -19.24
C LYS A 403 -8.27 -2.42 -18.54
N ASP A 404 -8.91 -1.52 -19.27
CA ASP A 404 -9.93 -0.61 -18.73
C ASP A 404 -11.17 -1.36 -18.24
N HIS A 405 -11.49 -2.50 -18.89
CA HIS A 405 -12.55 -3.44 -18.45
C HIS A 405 -12.05 -4.45 -17.41
N LEU A 406 -10.86 -4.23 -16.80
CA LEU A 406 -10.27 -5.09 -15.76
C LEU A 406 -10.01 -6.54 -16.17
N CYS A 407 -9.94 -6.82 -17.47
CA CYS A 407 -9.63 -8.15 -17.97
C CYS A 407 -8.15 -8.49 -17.75
N THR A 408 -7.87 -9.69 -17.27
CA THR A 408 -6.51 -10.24 -17.25
C THR A 408 -6.18 -10.84 -18.62
N ILE A 409 -5.18 -10.32 -19.31
CA ILE A 409 -4.83 -10.71 -20.68
C ILE A 409 -3.76 -11.80 -20.65
N HIS A 410 -4.00 -12.87 -21.39
CA HIS A 410 -3.07 -13.99 -21.58
C HIS A 410 -2.84 -14.26 -23.05
N LEU A 411 -1.58 -14.45 -23.45
CA LEU A 411 -1.26 -14.95 -24.78
C LEU A 411 -1.19 -16.48 -24.77
N ILE A 412 -1.79 -17.10 -25.75
CA ILE A 412 -1.78 -18.55 -25.90
C ILE A 412 -1.27 -18.94 -27.30
N ASN A 413 -0.25 -19.80 -27.35
CA ASN A 413 0.32 -20.25 -28.62
C ASN A 413 -0.17 -21.66 -28.96
N PRO A 414 -0.99 -21.83 -30.01
CA PRO A 414 -1.47 -23.15 -30.45
C PRO A 414 -0.34 -24.13 -30.80
N ALA A 415 0.76 -23.63 -31.35
CA ALA A 415 1.91 -24.46 -31.70
C ALA A 415 2.71 -24.92 -30.48
N GLY A 416 2.79 -24.11 -29.42
CA GLY A 416 3.45 -24.43 -28.15
C GLY A 416 2.72 -25.51 -27.38
N MET A 417 1.39 -25.54 -27.42
CA MET A 417 0.60 -26.59 -26.76
C MET A 417 0.74 -27.98 -27.41
N ARG A 418 1.07 -28.06 -28.69
CA ARG A 418 1.38 -29.32 -29.33
C ARG A 418 2.69 -29.95 -28.82
N ILE A 419 3.61 -29.14 -28.34
CA ILE A 419 4.91 -29.58 -27.77
C ILE A 419 4.77 -29.89 -26.28
N ALA A 420 3.93 -29.15 -25.55
CA ALA A 420 3.71 -29.29 -24.12
C ALA A 420 2.82 -30.50 -23.72
N SER A 421 2.27 -31.22 -24.64
CA SER A 421 1.59 -32.49 -24.34
C SER A 421 2.51 -33.57 -23.75
N GLN A 422 3.82 -33.30 -23.61
CA GLN A 422 4.77 -34.12 -22.86
C GLN A 422 5.09 -33.55 -21.46
N THR A 423 4.68 -32.31 -21.16
CA THR A 423 4.83 -31.69 -19.83
C THR A 423 3.57 -30.90 -19.53
N ASN A 424 2.71 -31.38 -18.70
CA ASN A 424 1.34 -30.91 -18.38
C ASN A 424 1.13 -29.41 -18.06
N GLU A 425 1.93 -28.49 -18.53
CA GLU A 425 1.74 -27.04 -18.36
C GLU A 425 1.85 -26.30 -19.70
N PRO A 426 0.87 -25.44 -20.03
CA PRO A 426 0.94 -24.58 -21.20
C PRO A 426 2.01 -23.50 -21.02
N ALA A 427 2.77 -23.20 -22.07
CA ALA A 427 3.66 -22.04 -22.07
C ALA A 427 2.78 -20.77 -22.11
N LEU A 428 2.72 -20.09 -20.99
CA LEU A 428 1.93 -18.86 -20.77
C LEU A 428 2.88 -17.68 -20.64
N GLU A 429 2.71 -16.66 -21.47
CA GLU A 429 3.26 -15.31 -21.25
C GLU A 429 2.13 -14.40 -20.77
N VAL A 430 2.36 -13.71 -19.66
CA VAL A 430 1.46 -12.68 -19.13
C VAL A 430 1.99 -11.34 -19.59
N LEU A 431 1.14 -10.54 -20.23
CA LEU A 431 1.46 -9.16 -20.66
C LEU A 431 1.18 -8.14 -19.57
#